data_73be41b9c69665af1efd3fc4cc74efe2
#
_entry.id   73be41b9c69665af1efd3fc4cc74efe2
#
_cell.length_a   1.000
_cell.length_b   1.000
_cell.length_c   1.000
_cell.angle_alpha   90.00
_cell.angle_beta   90.00
_cell.angle_gamma   90.00
#
_symmetry.space_group_name_H-M   'P 1'
#
loop_
_entity.id
_entity.type
_entity.pdbx_description
1 polymer ?
#
loop_
_entity_poly.entity_id
_entity_poly.type
_entity_poly.pdbx_seq_one_letter_code
_entity_poly.pdbx_strand_id
1 'polypeptide(L)'
;MITSQTGNTFNQAQGPLASYGEAGDSGSPLFAYDTTLREWVLVGVLSSYTGPGCCRNNWAVVPVNWLNTSINSDKDSDIIYDKSKGEMIWSFDSSTGIGTLIQSNTSFTMHGKKGANDLNAGKNITFTGDAGDVVLNNDVNQGAGSLTFNSDYTIRSDNNSTWVGAGLIINDNINVKWQVNGQKNDALHKIGKGTLHINGSGKNEGDLRVGDGTVVLNQKADANGNVQAFNKVTITSGRPTVVLSDEHQVKPDNIYFGFRGGRLDLNGNDISLARIKAADSGATIVNHNADKASSVTLTGKGMNNTNNNQVFLGFLGEKDSALTNGKLNISYKPPVDDAFLALTGGANVNGSLNIENGNVLLSGAPTLHANNKYLDDWNPSAFVFSTINVDAGKGLQIGQYATVDADIRAKAGSYITVGYNYGDGEKFNTRKCTVNDNTGVANCSANFK
;
A
#
# COMPACT_ATOMS: atom_id res chain seq x y z
N MET A 1 31.22 17.07 -4.84
CA MET A 1 30.43 17.16 -3.60
C MET A 1 29.67 18.49 -3.66
N ILE A 2 28.36 18.45 -3.76
CA ILE A 2 27.54 19.66 -3.57
C ILE A 2 27.37 19.78 -2.06
N THR A 3 28.11 20.69 -1.46
CA THR A 3 27.80 21.13 -0.11
C THR A 3 26.71 22.18 -0.25
N SER A 4 25.47 21.87 0.11
CA SER A 4 24.56 22.95 0.35
C SER A 4 25.05 23.66 1.60
N GLN A 5 25.74 24.76 1.43
CA GLN A 5 26.04 25.69 2.56
C GLN A 5 24.76 26.25 3.15
N THR A 6 23.69 26.07 2.50
CA THR A 6 22.35 26.25 3.01
C THR A 6 21.87 24.89 3.50
N GLY A 7 22.61 24.32 4.46
CA GLY A 7 22.08 23.30 5.34
C GLY A 7 20.71 23.64 5.84
N ASN A 8 20.31 24.85 5.67
CA ASN A 8 19.02 25.42 5.95
C ASN A 8 17.97 25.19 4.87
N THR A 9 18.31 24.68 3.69
CA THR A 9 17.31 24.46 2.63
C THR A 9 16.25 23.44 3.04
N PHE A 10 16.54 22.60 4.04
CA PHE A 10 15.63 21.61 4.60
C PHE A 10 15.60 21.65 6.13
N ASN A 11 15.78 22.82 6.73
CA ASN A 11 15.76 23.03 8.15
C ASN A 11 14.35 23.48 8.58
N GLN A 12 13.92 23.07 9.77
CA GLN A 12 12.63 23.44 10.34
C GLN A 12 12.38 24.97 10.41
N ALA A 13 13.45 25.79 10.44
CA ALA A 13 13.32 27.24 10.45
C ALA A 13 12.88 27.85 9.11
N GLN A 14 12.86 27.05 8.02
CA GLN A 14 12.64 27.57 6.67
C GLN A 14 11.33 27.13 6.03
N GLY A 15 10.51 26.39 6.69
CA GLY A 15 9.19 26.03 6.18
C GLY A 15 8.62 24.72 6.76
N PRO A 16 7.36 24.46 6.50
CA PRO A 16 6.63 23.36 7.12
C PRO A 16 7.10 21.96 6.71
N LEU A 17 7.85 21.85 5.60
CA LEU A 17 8.38 20.57 5.10
C LEU A 17 9.91 20.47 5.27
N ALA A 18 10.52 21.40 5.99
CA ALA A 18 11.95 21.38 6.20
C ALA A 18 12.36 20.24 7.13
N SER A 19 13.38 19.48 6.72
CA SER A 19 13.93 18.35 7.47
C SER A 19 15.45 18.34 7.39
N TYR A 20 16.06 17.58 8.27
CA TYR A 20 17.49 17.27 8.21
C TYR A 20 17.68 15.74 8.23
N GLY A 21 18.83 15.28 7.72
CA GLY A 21 19.13 13.86 7.73
C GLY A 21 19.49 13.37 9.13
N GLU A 22 19.13 12.13 9.39
CA GLU A 22 19.47 11.39 10.60
C GLU A 22 20.28 10.13 10.27
N ALA A 23 20.77 9.45 11.29
CA ALA A 23 21.44 8.17 11.10
C ALA A 23 20.48 7.15 10.49
N GLY A 24 20.87 6.59 9.33
CA GLY A 24 20.01 5.69 8.55
C GLY A 24 19.52 6.31 7.23
N ASP A 25 19.59 7.63 7.09
CA ASP A 25 19.18 8.32 5.86
C ASP A 25 20.28 8.32 4.78
N SER A 26 21.45 7.75 5.04
CA SER A 26 22.54 7.64 4.07
C SER A 26 22.07 6.97 2.77
N GLY A 27 22.40 7.59 1.62
CA GLY A 27 21.93 7.13 0.32
C GLY A 27 20.57 7.66 -0.12
N SER A 28 19.86 8.40 0.74
CA SER A 28 18.58 9.03 0.36
C SER A 28 18.75 9.96 -0.84
N PRO A 29 17.86 9.93 -1.83
CA PRO A 29 17.99 10.75 -3.03
C PRO A 29 17.61 12.21 -2.78
N LEU A 30 18.35 13.12 -3.40
CA LEU A 30 17.98 14.52 -3.55
C LEU A 30 17.45 14.76 -4.96
N PHE A 31 16.20 15.17 -5.06
CA PHE A 31 15.58 15.57 -6.32
C PHE A 31 15.47 17.09 -6.42
N ALA A 32 15.71 17.62 -7.62
CA ALA A 32 15.34 18.98 -8.01
C ALA A 32 14.34 18.94 -9.15
N TYR A 33 13.42 19.90 -9.17
CA TYR A 33 12.53 20.04 -10.32
C TYR A 33 13.21 20.84 -11.42
N ASP A 34 13.45 20.20 -12.57
CA ASP A 34 13.98 20.86 -13.76
C ASP A 34 12.83 21.53 -14.51
N THR A 35 12.83 22.85 -14.55
CA THR A 35 11.78 23.63 -15.20
C THR A 35 11.82 23.55 -16.73
N THR A 36 12.96 23.17 -17.30
CA THR A 36 13.13 22.99 -18.75
C THR A 36 12.56 21.65 -19.20
N LEU A 37 12.94 20.58 -18.47
CA LEU A 37 12.43 19.22 -18.73
C LEU A 37 11.02 19.01 -18.17
N ARG A 38 10.58 19.87 -17.24
CA ARG A 38 9.32 19.76 -16.48
C ARG A 38 9.20 18.45 -15.72
N GLU A 39 10.29 17.99 -15.15
CA GLU A 39 10.36 16.74 -14.39
C GLU A 39 11.27 16.85 -13.17
N TRP A 40 11.14 15.92 -12.25
CA TRP A 40 12.02 15.79 -11.10
C TRP A 40 13.25 14.98 -11.48
N VAL A 41 14.43 15.59 -11.32
CA VAL A 41 15.71 14.96 -11.63
C VAL A 41 16.50 14.66 -10.36
N LEU A 42 17.16 13.50 -10.33
CA LEU A 42 18.06 13.13 -9.25
C LEU A 42 19.34 13.95 -9.35
N VAL A 43 19.62 14.77 -8.34
CA VAL A 43 20.81 15.63 -8.32
C VAL A 43 21.89 15.17 -7.35
N GLY A 44 21.57 14.28 -6.43
CA GLY A 44 22.54 13.73 -5.50
C GLY A 44 21.97 12.70 -4.54
N VAL A 45 22.86 12.07 -3.78
CA VAL A 45 22.50 11.16 -2.70
C VAL A 45 23.10 11.62 -1.38
N LEU A 46 22.39 11.47 -0.28
CA LEU A 46 22.85 11.89 1.04
C LEU A 46 24.09 11.07 1.45
N SER A 47 25.20 11.76 1.66
CA SER A 47 26.47 11.17 2.05
C SER A 47 26.75 11.30 3.54
N SER A 48 26.47 12.46 4.12
CA SER A 48 26.66 12.71 5.54
C SER A 48 25.83 13.90 6.01
N TYR A 49 25.65 14.00 7.32
CA TYR A 49 25.06 15.18 7.97
C TYR A 49 25.89 15.58 9.18
N THR A 50 25.80 16.82 9.59
CA THR A 50 26.37 17.30 10.85
C THR A 50 25.25 17.39 11.87
N GLY A 51 25.38 16.64 12.94
CA GLY A 51 24.49 16.32 14.02
C GLY A 51 23.31 17.24 14.42
N PRO A 52 22.48 16.84 15.36
CA PRO A 52 21.26 17.57 15.70
C PRO A 52 21.55 19.02 16.07
N GLY A 53 20.90 19.95 15.36
CA GLY A 53 21.05 21.39 15.55
C GLY A 53 22.07 22.09 14.68
N CYS A 54 22.85 21.37 13.85
CA CYS A 54 23.89 21.98 13.01
C CYS A 54 23.58 22.02 11.51
N CYS A 55 22.46 21.50 11.09
CA CYS A 55 21.75 21.84 9.85
C CYS A 55 22.53 21.71 8.53
N ARG A 56 23.47 20.78 8.39
CA ARG A 56 24.14 20.56 7.11
C ARG A 56 23.96 19.13 6.64
N ASN A 57 23.33 18.97 5.48
CA ASN A 57 23.33 17.72 4.73
C ASN A 57 24.35 17.83 3.60
N ASN A 58 25.23 16.85 3.48
CA ASN A 58 26.18 16.76 2.40
C ASN A 58 25.67 15.74 1.38
N TRP A 59 25.56 16.15 0.13
CA TRP A 59 25.06 15.35 -0.96
C TRP A 59 26.20 15.00 -1.91
N ALA A 60 26.39 13.72 -2.18
CA ALA A 60 27.29 13.28 -3.24
C ALA A 60 26.59 13.39 -4.58
N VAL A 61 27.23 14.04 -5.55
CA VAL A 61 26.74 14.06 -6.94
C VAL A 61 27.19 12.78 -7.62
N VAL A 62 26.22 12.07 -8.21
CA VAL A 62 26.52 10.88 -8.98
C VAL A 62 26.86 11.32 -10.42
N PRO A 63 28.07 11.05 -10.93
CA PRO A 63 28.41 11.37 -12.32
C PRO A 63 27.50 10.61 -13.30
N VAL A 64 26.80 11.33 -14.17
CA VAL A 64 25.81 10.74 -15.10
C VAL A 64 26.42 9.66 -15.98
N ASN A 65 27.63 9.87 -16.48
CA ASN A 65 28.32 8.88 -17.29
C ASN A 65 28.64 7.59 -16.52
N TRP A 66 29.05 7.70 -15.27
CA TRP A 66 29.28 6.55 -14.41
C TRP A 66 27.98 5.81 -14.12
N LEU A 67 26.93 6.55 -13.81
CA LEU A 67 25.60 5.98 -13.55
C LEU A 67 25.07 5.21 -14.76
N ASN A 68 25.11 5.83 -15.95
CA ASN A 68 24.70 5.19 -17.19
C ASN A 68 25.53 3.95 -17.54
N THR A 69 26.85 4.02 -17.32
CA THR A 69 27.75 2.87 -17.53
C THR A 69 27.37 1.73 -16.55
N SER A 70 27.15 2.07 -15.29
CA SER A 70 26.77 1.09 -14.26
C SER A 70 25.42 0.44 -14.55
N ILE A 71 24.40 1.23 -14.92
CA ILE A 71 23.09 0.73 -15.32
C ILE A 71 23.21 -0.21 -16.53
N ASN A 72 23.97 0.18 -17.56
CA ASN A 72 24.16 -0.65 -18.75
C ASN A 72 24.97 -1.92 -18.46
N SER A 73 25.96 -1.85 -17.55
CA SER A 73 26.73 -3.03 -17.15
C SER A 73 25.94 -4.01 -16.31
N ASP A 74 24.84 -3.55 -15.72
CA ASP A 74 23.94 -4.34 -14.87
C ASP A 74 22.82 -5.03 -15.65
N LYS A 75 22.82 -4.85 -16.97
CA LYS A 75 21.83 -5.42 -17.87
C LYS A 75 22.37 -6.65 -18.57
N ASP A 76 21.66 -7.77 -18.50
CA ASP A 76 21.85 -8.91 -19.40
C ASP A 76 21.24 -8.62 -20.79
N SER A 77 21.47 -9.52 -21.73
CA SER A 77 20.86 -9.44 -23.05
C SER A 77 19.33 -9.49 -22.95
N ASP A 78 18.64 -8.77 -23.84
CA ASP A 78 17.20 -8.85 -23.95
C ASP A 78 16.78 -10.27 -24.38
N ILE A 79 15.75 -10.77 -23.74
CA ILE A 79 15.15 -12.07 -24.07
C ILE A 79 14.04 -11.80 -25.08
N ILE A 80 14.21 -12.35 -26.28
CA ILE A 80 13.24 -12.20 -27.37
C ILE A 80 12.50 -13.52 -27.53
N TYR A 81 11.23 -13.53 -27.11
CA TYR A 81 10.37 -14.68 -27.26
C TYR A 81 9.83 -14.79 -28.70
N ASP A 82 9.84 -16.00 -29.25
CA ASP A 82 9.28 -16.35 -30.55
C ASP A 82 8.23 -17.43 -30.36
N LYS A 83 6.96 -17.09 -30.45
CA LYS A 83 5.83 -17.99 -30.22
C LYS A 83 5.88 -19.25 -31.09
N SER A 84 6.47 -19.18 -32.28
CA SER A 84 6.58 -20.33 -33.17
C SER A 84 7.51 -21.43 -32.66
N LYS A 85 8.38 -21.12 -31.70
CA LYS A 85 9.38 -22.04 -31.11
C LYS A 85 8.92 -22.71 -29.82
N GLY A 86 7.69 -22.47 -29.37
CA GLY A 86 7.16 -23.07 -28.14
C GLY A 86 7.64 -22.37 -26.87
N GLU A 87 7.51 -23.07 -25.74
CA GLU A 87 7.87 -22.54 -24.41
C GLU A 87 9.38 -22.30 -24.26
N MET A 88 9.71 -21.42 -23.33
CA MET A 88 11.07 -21.15 -22.89
C MET A 88 11.32 -21.83 -21.54
N ILE A 89 12.42 -22.55 -21.41
CA ILE A 89 12.80 -23.24 -20.19
C ILE A 89 13.86 -22.43 -19.45
N TRP A 90 13.59 -22.11 -18.18
CA TRP A 90 14.52 -21.41 -17.30
C TRP A 90 15.17 -22.40 -16.34
N SER A 91 16.46 -22.60 -16.49
CA SER A 91 17.29 -23.39 -15.59
C SER A 91 18.26 -22.49 -14.84
N PHE A 92 18.58 -22.84 -13.60
CA PHE A 92 19.51 -22.12 -12.76
C PHE A 92 20.49 -23.07 -12.08
N ASP A 93 21.77 -22.78 -12.21
CA ASP A 93 22.83 -23.51 -11.51
C ASP A 93 23.25 -22.74 -10.26
N SER A 94 22.83 -23.23 -9.09
CA SER A 94 23.15 -22.60 -7.80
C SER A 94 24.64 -22.65 -7.45
N SER A 95 25.44 -23.53 -8.07
CA SER A 95 26.88 -23.64 -7.84
C SER A 95 27.67 -22.54 -8.53
N THR A 96 27.23 -22.13 -9.72
CA THR A 96 27.85 -21.07 -10.51
C THR A 96 27.11 -19.73 -10.40
N GLY A 97 25.84 -19.74 -10.00
CA GLY A 97 24.97 -18.57 -10.00
C GLY A 97 24.55 -18.14 -11.41
N ILE A 98 24.53 -19.04 -12.35
CA ILE A 98 24.18 -18.76 -13.75
C ILE A 98 22.81 -19.33 -14.08
N GLY A 99 21.92 -18.45 -14.56
CA GLY A 99 20.65 -18.83 -15.16
C GLY A 99 20.79 -18.98 -16.67
N THR A 100 20.02 -19.90 -17.25
CA THR A 100 19.94 -20.11 -18.69
C THR A 100 18.47 -20.20 -19.10
N LEU A 101 18.06 -19.37 -20.07
CA LEU A 101 16.78 -19.46 -20.74
C LEU A 101 16.97 -20.08 -22.11
N ILE A 102 16.27 -21.15 -22.38
CA ILE A 102 16.40 -21.91 -23.65
C ILE A 102 15.04 -21.97 -24.33
N GLN A 103 14.98 -21.53 -25.57
CA GLN A 103 13.82 -21.70 -26.44
C GLN A 103 14.26 -22.36 -27.73
N SER A 104 13.85 -23.61 -27.97
CA SER A 104 14.31 -24.43 -29.11
C SER A 104 15.86 -24.45 -29.20
N ASN A 105 16.43 -23.91 -30.27
CA ASN A 105 17.88 -23.84 -30.49
C ASN A 105 18.50 -22.48 -30.03
N THR A 106 17.73 -21.60 -29.42
CA THR A 106 18.22 -20.31 -28.92
C THR A 106 18.42 -20.39 -27.43
N SER A 107 19.60 -20.00 -26.95
CA SER A 107 19.95 -19.97 -25.53
C SER A 107 20.39 -18.59 -25.13
N PHE A 108 19.84 -18.10 -24.03
CA PHE A 108 20.22 -16.84 -23.37
C PHE A 108 20.83 -17.17 -22.02
N THR A 109 22.11 -16.83 -21.83
CA THR A 109 22.78 -17.00 -20.54
C THR A 109 22.59 -15.74 -19.71
N MET A 110 22.19 -15.93 -18.47
CA MET A 110 21.92 -14.86 -17.51
C MET A 110 22.73 -15.09 -16.24
N HIS A 111 22.95 -14.02 -15.52
CA HIS A 111 23.63 -14.07 -14.23
C HIS A 111 22.60 -13.99 -13.10
N GLY A 112 22.70 -14.90 -12.15
CA GLY A 112 21.94 -14.89 -10.92
C GLY A 112 22.87 -14.84 -9.71
N LYS A 113 22.32 -15.01 -8.52
CA LYS A 113 23.04 -14.93 -7.25
C LYS A 113 23.58 -16.31 -6.85
N LYS A 114 24.90 -16.43 -6.73
CA LYS A 114 25.56 -17.65 -6.30
C LYS A 114 25.48 -17.89 -4.78
N GLY A 115 25.56 -16.83 -3.98
CA GLY A 115 25.56 -16.94 -2.53
C GLY A 115 25.02 -15.68 -1.83
N ALA A 116 24.83 -15.75 -0.51
CA ALA A 116 24.20 -14.69 0.26
C ALA A 116 24.96 -13.34 0.19
N ASN A 117 26.28 -13.39 0.01
CA ASN A 117 27.13 -12.20 -0.01
C ASN A 117 27.48 -11.70 -1.43
N ASP A 118 26.93 -12.33 -2.45
CA ASP A 118 27.17 -11.94 -3.85
C ASP A 118 26.21 -10.81 -4.27
N LEU A 119 26.55 -9.58 -3.85
CA LEU A 119 25.74 -8.39 -4.14
C LEU A 119 25.86 -7.91 -5.59
N ASN A 120 26.86 -8.38 -6.34
CA ASN A 120 27.07 -8.02 -7.74
C ASN A 120 26.45 -9.00 -8.73
N ALA A 121 25.92 -10.11 -8.23
CA ALA A 121 25.20 -11.06 -9.07
C ALA A 121 23.73 -10.65 -9.26
N GLY A 122 23.13 -11.06 -10.36
CA GLY A 122 21.75 -10.76 -10.69
C GLY A 122 21.62 -9.53 -11.56
N LYS A 123 21.74 -9.75 -12.85
CA LYS A 123 21.56 -8.73 -13.88
C LYS A 123 20.08 -8.44 -14.13
N ASN A 124 19.80 -7.24 -14.60
CA ASN A 124 18.47 -6.86 -15.07
C ASN A 124 18.18 -7.49 -16.44
N ILE A 125 17.03 -8.12 -16.57
CA ILE A 125 16.61 -8.82 -17.78
C ILE A 125 15.37 -8.17 -18.35
N THR A 126 15.32 -8.00 -19.65
CA THR A 126 14.14 -7.51 -20.36
C THR A 126 13.54 -8.59 -21.24
N PHE A 127 12.28 -8.89 -21.00
CA PHE A 127 11.48 -9.81 -21.83
C PHE A 127 10.69 -9.03 -22.87
N THR A 128 10.83 -9.43 -24.13
CA THR A 128 10.19 -8.75 -25.28
C THR A 128 9.82 -9.79 -26.36
N GLY A 129 9.38 -9.33 -27.53
CA GLY A 129 8.94 -10.19 -28.63
C GLY A 129 7.46 -10.52 -28.54
N ASP A 130 7.10 -11.76 -28.90
CA ASP A 130 5.72 -12.24 -28.78
C ASP A 130 5.30 -12.42 -27.32
N ALA A 131 3.99 -12.57 -27.08
CA ALA A 131 3.51 -13.05 -25.78
C ALA A 131 4.07 -14.44 -25.45
N GLY A 132 4.71 -14.59 -24.29
CA GLY A 132 5.59 -15.74 -24.02
C GLY A 132 5.19 -16.59 -22.82
N ASP A 133 5.64 -17.85 -22.85
CA ASP A 133 5.54 -18.81 -21.75
C ASP A 133 6.93 -19.24 -21.30
N VAL A 134 7.23 -19.04 -20.01
CA VAL A 134 8.51 -19.39 -19.39
C VAL A 134 8.27 -20.38 -18.25
N VAL A 135 8.95 -21.50 -18.29
CA VAL A 135 8.85 -22.58 -17.31
C VAL A 135 10.14 -22.68 -16.50
N LEU A 136 10.03 -22.54 -15.19
CA LEU A 136 11.15 -22.80 -14.28
C LEU A 136 11.37 -24.30 -14.14
N ASN A 137 12.58 -24.74 -14.46
CA ASN A 137 12.99 -26.15 -14.32
C ASN A 137 13.51 -26.46 -12.90
N ASN A 138 13.96 -25.45 -12.17
CA ASN A 138 14.41 -25.55 -10.78
C ASN A 138 14.34 -24.17 -10.11
N ASP A 139 14.63 -24.09 -8.81
CA ASP A 139 14.65 -22.83 -8.07
C ASP A 139 15.61 -21.83 -8.72
N VAL A 140 15.14 -20.59 -8.89
CA VAL A 140 15.89 -19.50 -9.49
C VAL A 140 16.17 -18.43 -8.43
N ASN A 141 17.42 -18.08 -8.27
CA ASN A 141 17.84 -16.92 -7.48
C ASN A 141 18.45 -15.87 -8.38
N GLN A 142 17.63 -14.90 -8.82
CA GLN A 142 18.05 -13.79 -9.67
C GLN A 142 18.86 -12.73 -8.90
N GLY A 143 18.95 -12.82 -7.59
CA GLY A 143 19.72 -11.88 -6.77
C GLY A 143 19.16 -10.47 -6.82
N ALA A 144 19.99 -9.48 -7.13
CA ALA A 144 19.60 -8.08 -7.26
C ALA A 144 18.97 -7.74 -8.62
N GLY A 145 18.98 -8.67 -9.57
CA GLY A 145 18.43 -8.45 -10.91
C GLY A 145 16.92 -8.37 -10.93
N SER A 146 16.40 -7.39 -11.66
CA SER A 146 14.96 -7.21 -11.92
C SER A 146 14.57 -7.78 -13.29
N LEU A 147 13.29 -8.13 -13.42
CA LEU A 147 12.70 -8.56 -14.68
C LEU A 147 11.80 -7.47 -15.23
N THR A 148 12.09 -6.99 -16.43
CA THR A 148 11.25 -6.01 -17.16
C THR A 148 10.45 -6.72 -18.24
N PHE A 149 9.15 -6.49 -18.28
CA PHE A 149 8.26 -7.08 -19.29
C PHE A 149 7.72 -6.02 -20.22
N ASN A 150 8.05 -6.17 -21.52
CA ASN A 150 7.57 -5.35 -22.63
C ASN A 150 6.51 -6.07 -23.46
N SER A 151 6.20 -7.31 -23.12
CA SER A 151 5.15 -8.14 -23.73
C SER A 151 4.46 -8.96 -22.66
N ASP A 152 3.30 -9.51 -22.95
CA ASP A 152 2.58 -10.39 -22.05
C ASP A 152 3.34 -11.69 -21.87
N TYR A 153 3.48 -12.12 -20.61
CA TYR A 153 4.20 -13.36 -20.28
C TYR A 153 3.45 -14.16 -19.21
N THR A 154 3.59 -15.48 -19.32
CA THR A 154 3.28 -16.41 -18.23
C THR A 154 4.58 -16.99 -17.70
N ILE A 155 4.85 -16.78 -16.41
CA ILE A 155 5.98 -17.40 -15.70
C ILE A 155 5.41 -18.45 -14.77
N ARG A 156 5.79 -19.72 -14.96
CA ARG A 156 5.24 -20.87 -14.22
C ARG A 156 6.30 -21.87 -13.81
N SER A 157 5.93 -22.81 -12.97
CA SER A 157 6.73 -23.98 -12.60
C SER A 157 5.85 -25.21 -12.56
N ASP A 158 6.33 -26.31 -13.17
CA ASP A 158 5.61 -27.60 -13.16
C ASP A 158 6.01 -28.47 -11.96
N ASN A 159 7.11 -28.12 -11.28
CA ASN A 159 7.71 -28.90 -10.19
C ASN A 159 7.77 -28.13 -8.86
N ASN A 160 6.98 -27.06 -8.70
CA ASN A 160 6.96 -26.15 -7.55
C ASN A 160 8.27 -25.39 -7.30
N SER A 161 9.10 -25.22 -8.34
CA SER A 161 10.27 -24.34 -8.25
C SER A 161 9.88 -22.93 -7.89
N THR A 162 10.74 -22.26 -7.13
CA THR A 162 10.54 -20.92 -6.62
C THR A 162 11.43 -19.89 -7.34
N TRP A 163 11.04 -18.62 -7.28
CA TRP A 163 11.85 -17.52 -7.79
C TRP A 163 12.13 -16.49 -6.70
N VAL A 164 13.36 -16.00 -6.65
CA VAL A 164 13.86 -14.94 -5.76
C VAL A 164 14.60 -13.91 -6.58
N GLY A 165 14.37 -12.64 -6.33
CA GLY A 165 15.05 -11.53 -7.02
C GLY A 165 14.57 -10.15 -6.60
N ALA A 166 15.09 -9.10 -7.25
CA ALA A 166 14.77 -7.71 -6.92
C ALA A 166 13.30 -7.34 -7.22
N GLY A 167 12.71 -7.93 -8.25
CA GLY A 167 11.30 -7.67 -8.57
C GLY A 167 10.98 -7.55 -10.05
N LEU A 168 9.77 -7.09 -10.31
CA LEU A 168 9.18 -7.04 -11.65
C LEU A 168 8.86 -5.59 -12.02
N ILE A 169 9.23 -5.21 -13.24
CA ILE A 169 8.82 -3.99 -13.92
C ILE A 169 7.89 -4.40 -15.05
N ILE A 170 6.60 -4.11 -14.92
CA ILE A 170 5.60 -4.46 -15.94
C ILE A 170 5.15 -3.17 -16.60
N ASN A 171 5.47 -3.01 -17.87
CA ASN A 171 5.18 -1.78 -18.60
C ASN A 171 3.68 -1.61 -18.87
N ASP A 172 3.28 -0.39 -19.21
CA ASP A 172 1.88 -0.04 -19.42
C ASP A 172 1.21 -0.96 -20.45
N ASN A 173 -0.05 -1.33 -20.20
CA ASN A 173 -0.84 -2.25 -21.01
C ASN A 173 -0.31 -3.69 -21.12
N ILE A 174 0.73 -4.06 -20.36
CA ILE A 174 1.27 -5.41 -20.32
C ILE A 174 0.66 -6.20 -19.16
N ASN A 175 0.37 -7.49 -19.42
CA ASN A 175 -0.17 -8.42 -18.45
C ASN A 175 0.81 -9.57 -18.22
N VAL A 176 1.24 -9.77 -16.98
CA VAL A 176 2.09 -10.89 -16.61
C VAL A 176 1.31 -11.83 -15.69
N LYS A 177 1.24 -13.11 -16.06
CA LYS A 177 0.74 -14.18 -15.20
C LYS A 177 1.92 -14.77 -14.45
N TRP A 178 1.86 -14.70 -13.12
CA TRP A 178 2.91 -15.18 -12.25
C TRP A 178 2.40 -16.35 -11.42
N GLN A 179 2.84 -17.55 -11.77
CA GLN A 179 2.38 -18.82 -11.19
C GLN A 179 3.46 -19.47 -10.33
N VAL A 180 4.50 -18.72 -9.98
CA VAL A 180 5.65 -19.19 -9.21
C VAL A 180 5.57 -18.63 -7.80
N ASN A 181 5.76 -19.48 -6.80
CA ASN A 181 5.82 -19.06 -5.41
C ASN A 181 7.20 -18.47 -5.05
N GLY A 182 7.22 -17.54 -4.13
CA GLY A 182 8.43 -16.98 -3.52
C GLY A 182 8.86 -17.81 -2.30
N GLN A 183 10.03 -17.48 -1.78
CA GLN A 183 10.58 -18.09 -0.57
C GLN A 183 10.26 -17.25 0.66
N LYS A 184 10.25 -17.89 1.83
CA LYS A 184 10.11 -17.20 3.11
C LYS A 184 11.24 -16.18 3.31
N ASN A 185 10.89 -15.01 3.82
CA ASN A 185 11.77 -13.85 4.05
C ASN A 185 12.25 -13.17 2.75
N ASP A 186 11.73 -13.54 1.59
CA ASP A 186 11.90 -12.80 0.35
C ASP A 186 10.65 -11.98 0.03
N ALA A 187 10.82 -10.89 -0.72
CA ALA A 187 9.73 -10.03 -1.13
C ALA A 187 9.78 -9.78 -2.64
N LEU A 188 8.71 -10.17 -3.33
CA LEU A 188 8.50 -9.77 -4.71
C LEU A 188 8.10 -8.29 -4.76
N HIS A 189 8.90 -7.48 -5.43
CA HIS A 189 8.60 -6.08 -5.66
C HIS A 189 7.97 -5.91 -7.04
N LYS A 190 6.88 -5.17 -7.14
CA LYS A 190 6.21 -4.87 -8.41
C LYS A 190 6.09 -3.37 -8.62
N ILE A 191 6.63 -2.88 -9.74
CA ILE A 191 6.48 -1.51 -10.24
C ILE A 191 6.09 -1.53 -11.73
N GLY A 192 5.91 -0.34 -12.31
CA GLY A 192 5.38 -0.18 -13.68
C GLY A 192 3.85 -0.25 -13.70
N LYS A 193 3.23 0.37 -14.70
CA LYS A 193 1.78 0.58 -14.78
C LYS A 193 0.98 -0.66 -15.18
N GLY A 194 1.65 -1.68 -15.72
CA GLY A 194 1.00 -2.92 -16.17
C GLY A 194 0.46 -3.77 -15.02
N THR A 195 -0.17 -4.88 -15.37
CA THR A 195 -0.89 -5.76 -14.44
C THR A 195 -0.13 -7.05 -14.18
N LEU A 196 0.01 -7.39 -12.91
CA LEU A 196 0.52 -8.67 -12.43
C LEU A 196 -0.64 -9.54 -11.92
N HIS A 197 -0.82 -10.71 -12.51
CA HIS A 197 -1.80 -11.70 -12.09
C HIS A 197 -1.08 -12.82 -11.31
N ILE A 198 -1.28 -12.87 -10.00
CA ILE A 198 -0.81 -13.97 -9.14
C ILE A 198 -1.85 -15.08 -9.21
N ASN A 199 -1.56 -16.11 -9.98
CA ASN A 199 -2.51 -17.21 -10.24
C ASN A 199 -1.84 -18.59 -10.24
N GLY A 200 -0.83 -18.75 -9.42
CA GLY A 200 -0.25 -20.05 -9.09
C GLY A 200 -1.14 -20.88 -8.17
N SER A 201 -0.56 -21.84 -7.47
CA SER A 201 -1.29 -22.70 -6.54
C SER A 201 -0.56 -22.88 -5.22
N GLY A 202 -1.32 -23.24 -4.19
CA GLY A 202 -0.81 -23.53 -2.87
C GLY A 202 -0.50 -22.28 -2.06
N LYS A 203 0.40 -22.47 -1.10
CA LYS A 203 0.79 -21.43 -0.15
C LYS A 203 2.11 -20.78 -0.56
N ASN A 204 2.04 -19.55 -1.01
CA ASN A 204 3.23 -18.72 -1.22
C ASN A 204 3.70 -18.15 0.13
N GLU A 205 4.94 -18.44 0.52
CA GLU A 205 5.52 -17.97 1.78
C GLU A 205 6.28 -16.65 1.66
N GLY A 206 6.47 -16.15 0.43
CA GLY A 206 7.06 -14.85 0.17
C GLY A 206 6.13 -13.68 0.50
N ASP A 207 6.70 -12.50 0.58
CA ASP A 207 5.99 -11.24 0.74
C ASP A 207 5.81 -10.54 -0.62
N LEU A 208 4.87 -9.60 -0.70
CA LEU A 208 4.64 -8.74 -1.85
C LEU A 208 4.77 -7.27 -1.46
N ARG A 209 5.47 -6.49 -2.29
CA ARG A 209 5.51 -5.02 -2.21
C ARG A 209 5.11 -4.41 -3.54
N VAL A 210 4.06 -3.61 -3.54
CA VAL A 210 3.52 -3.01 -4.77
C VAL A 210 3.72 -1.51 -4.74
N GLY A 211 4.45 -1.00 -5.72
CA GLY A 211 4.75 0.44 -5.87
C GLY A 211 4.03 1.11 -7.03
N ASP A 212 3.51 0.37 -8.02
CA ASP A 212 2.77 0.95 -9.14
C ASP A 212 1.92 -0.11 -9.88
N GLY A 213 0.94 0.36 -10.67
CA GLY A 213 0.06 -0.45 -11.49
C GLY A 213 -0.87 -1.36 -10.69
N THR A 214 -1.27 -2.47 -11.27
CA THR A 214 -2.26 -3.38 -10.69
C THR A 214 -1.66 -4.73 -10.35
N VAL A 215 -2.03 -5.30 -9.19
CA VAL A 215 -1.78 -6.69 -8.83
C VAL A 215 -3.09 -7.37 -8.51
N VAL A 216 -3.42 -8.44 -9.22
CA VAL A 216 -4.60 -9.28 -8.97
C VAL A 216 -4.14 -10.54 -8.23
N LEU A 217 -4.57 -10.69 -6.98
CA LEU A 217 -4.30 -11.86 -6.17
C LEU A 217 -5.37 -12.93 -6.43
N ASN A 218 -5.01 -13.98 -7.12
CA ASN A 218 -5.90 -15.06 -7.53
C ASN A 218 -5.22 -16.44 -7.43
N GLN A 219 -4.43 -16.63 -6.37
CA GLN A 219 -3.80 -17.90 -6.05
C GLN A 219 -4.86 -18.99 -5.92
N LYS A 220 -4.59 -20.19 -6.41
CA LYS A 220 -5.50 -21.33 -6.34
C LYS A 220 -5.11 -22.25 -5.18
N ALA A 221 -6.09 -22.97 -4.64
CA ALA A 221 -5.82 -24.00 -3.66
C ALA A 221 -5.00 -25.13 -4.29
N ASP A 222 -4.06 -25.69 -3.52
CA ASP A 222 -3.39 -26.94 -3.87
C ASP A 222 -4.29 -28.17 -3.61
N ALA A 223 -3.77 -29.36 -3.88
CA ALA A 223 -4.50 -30.61 -3.66
C ALA A 223 -4.91 -30.84 -2.18
N ASN A 224 -4.27 -30.15 -1.23
CA ASN A 224 -4.58 -30.22 0.20
C ASN A 224 -5.49 -29.07 0.65
N GLY A 225 -5.95 -28.24 -0.26
CA GLY A 225 -6.82 -27.08 0.02
C GLY A 225 -6.07 -25.86 0.58
N ASN A 226 -4.73 -25.86 0.58
CA ASN A 226 -3.99 -24.67 1.00
C ASN A 226 -4.02 -23.60 -0.07
N VAL A 227 -4.29 -22.35 0.34
CA VAL A 227 -4.28 -21.19 -0.54
C VAL A 227 -3.75 -19.97 0.19
N GLN A 228 -2.77 -19.32 -0.39
CA GLN A 228 -2.24 -18.02 0.07
C GLN A 228 -1.42 -17.41 -1.07
N ALA A 229 -1.81 -16.24 -1.56
CA ALA A 229 -1.05 -15.56 -2.60
C ALA A 229 0.29 -15.03 -2.07
N PHE A 230 0.28 -14.43 -0.87
CA PHE A 230 1.48 -13.97 -0.17
C PHE A 230 1.30 -14.02 1.35
N ASN A 231 2.42 -14.16 2.07
CA ASN A 231 2.43 -14.09 3.53
C ASN A 231 2.10 -12.67 4.05
N LYS A 232 2.64 -11.63 3.36
CA LYS A 232 2.41 -10.22 3.65
C LYS A 232 2.29 -9.42 2.35
N VAL A 233 1.42 -8.42 2.36
CA VAL A 233 1.26 -7.47 1.24
C VAL A 233 1.48 -6.06 1.74
N THR A 234 2.37 -5.31 1.07
CA THR A 234 2.61 -3.90 1.32
C THR A 234 2.26 -3.08 0.08
N ILE A 235 1.36 -2.12 0.23
CA ILE A 235 0.86 -1.23 -0.82
C ILE A 235 1.45 0.16 -0.55
N THR A 236 2.20 0.73 -1.50
CA THR A 236 2.95 1.97 -1.25
C THR A 236 3.00 2.87 -2.49
N SER A 237 3.43 4.11 -2.33
CA SER A 237 3.60 5.16 -3.36
C SER A 237 2.33 5.87 -3.85
N GLY A 238 1.14 5.49 -3.43
CA GLY A 238 -0.14 6.14 -3.79
C GLY A 238 -0.71 5.75 -5.16
N ARG A 239 0.02 4.97 -5.95
CA ARG A 239 -0.39 4.63 -7.33
C ARG A 239 -1.00 3.24 -7.50
N PRO A 240 -0.54 2.20 -6.76
CA PRO A 240 -0.96 0.84 -7.06
C PRO A 240 -2.37 0.53 -6.60
N THR A 241 -2.95 -0.48 -7.26
CA THR A 241 -4.15 -1.16 -6.82
C THR A 241 -3.85 -2.64 -6.63
N VAL A 242 -4.19 -3.18 -5.45
CA VAL A 242 -4.16 -4.61 -5.16
C VAL A 242 -5.58 -5.12 -5.08
N VAL A 243 -5.92 -6.10 -5.90
CA VAL A 243 -7.28 -6.67 -6.05
C VAL A 243 -7.32 -8.05 -5.44
N LEU A 244 -8.30 -8.32 -4.57
CA LEU A 244 -8.55 -9.63 -4.01
C LEU A 244 -9.55 -10.41 -4.88
N SER A 245 -9.19 -11.61 -5.33
CA SER A 245 -10.15 -12.50 -6.01
C SER A 245 -11.04 -13.26 -5.03
N ASP A 246 -10.53 -13.52 -3.82
CA ASP A 246 -11.27 -14.12 -2.71
C ASP A 246 -10.63 -13.72 -1.37
N GLU A 247 -11.25 -14.14 -0.26
CA GLU A 247 -10.85 -13.77 1.10
C GLU A 247 -9.59 -14.51 1.61
N HIS A 248 -9.12 -15.55 0.91
CA HIS A 248 -8.01 -16.40 1.35
C HIS A 248 -6.66 -15.99 0.79
N GLN A 249 -6.59 -14.97 -0.07
CA GLN A 249 -5.39 -14.57 -0.78
C GLN A 249 -4.25 -14.10 0.13
N VAL A 250 -4.59 -13.44 1.22
CA VAL A 250 -3.64 -12.96 2.23
C VAL A 250 -4.34 -12.85 3.58
N LYS A 251 -3.63 -13.14 4.66
CA LYS A 251 -4.18 -12.89 6.01
C LYS A 251 -4.46 -11.39 6.17
N PRO A 252 -5.69 -10.98 6.51
CA PRO A 252 -6.05 -9.56 6.54
C PRO A 252 -5.11 -8.70 7.38
N ASP A 253 -4.72 -9.17 8.57
CA ASP A 253 -3.81 -8.46 9.45
C ASP A 253 -2.36 -8.34 8.92
N ASN A 254 -2.04 -9.00 7.81
CA ASN A 254 -0.76 -8.91 7.11
C ASN A 254 -0.79 -7.96 5.90
N ILE A 255 -1.86 -7.18 5.74
CA ILE A 255 -1.94 -6.11 4.74
C ILE A 255 -1.48 -4.80 5.37
N TYR A 256 -0.54 -4.11 4.71
CA TYR A 256 0.05 -2.86 5.15
C TYR A 256 -0.04 -1.82 4.04
N PHE A 257 -0.45 -0.61 4.39
CA PHE A 257 -0.28 0.55 3.53
C PHE A 257 0.97 1.30 3.98
N GLY A 258 2.01 1.26 3.14
CA GLY A 258 3.25 2.00 3.36
C GLY A 258 3.07 3.48 3.02
N PHE A 259 4.19 4.18 2.83
CA PHE A 259 4.17 5.61 2.54
C PHE A 259 3.36 5.92 1.27
N ARG A 260 2.45 6.88 1.36
CA ARG A 260 1.43 7.25 0.35
C ARG A 260 0.42 6.15 0.01
N GLY A 261 0.49 4.97 0.62
CA GLY A 261 -0.49 3.91 0.44
C GLY A 261 -0.76 3.52 -1.01
N GLY A 262 -1.99 3.44 -1.35
CA GLY A 262 -2.58 3.01 -2.62
C GLY A 262 -3.95 2.40 -2.35
N ARG A 263 -4.50 1.65 -3.29
CA ARG A 263 -5.81 1.02 -3.19
C ARG A 263 -5.71 -0.46 -2.83
N LEU A 264 -6.52 -0.89 -1.88
CA LEU A 264 -6.92 -2.29 -1.70
C LEU A 264 -8.34 -2.44 -2.22
N ASP A 265 -8.51 -3.14 -3.32
CA ASP A 265 -9.81 -3.45 -3.90
C ASP A 265 -10.29 -4.81 -3.41
N LEU A 266 -11.36 -4.80 -2.65
CA LEU A 266 -11.97 -6.00 -2.11
C LEU A 266 -12.71 -6.82 -3.16
N ASN A 267 -13.09 -6.20 -4.27
CA ASN A 267 -13.70 -6.86 -5.43
C ASN A 267 -14.87 -7.80 -5.05
N GLY A 268 -15.74 -7.33 -4.18
CA GLY A 268 -16.90 -8.10 -3.70
C GLY A 268 -16.60 -9.11 -2.59
N ASN A 269 -15.41 -9.08 -1.98
CA ASN A 269 -15.04 -9.98 -0.90
C ASN A 269 -15.10 -9.27 0.45
N ASP A 270 -15.35 -10.05 1.51
CA ASP A 270 -15.38 -9.57 2.87
C ASP A 270 -13.99 -9.70 3.50
N ILE A 271 -13.66 -8.77 4.39
CA ILE A 271 -12.38 -8.77 5.10
C ILE A 271 -12.59 -8.42 6.57
N SER A 272 -11.87 -9.12 7.46
CA SER A 272 -11.90 -8.87 8.90
C SER A 272 -10.50 -8.54 9.39
N LEU A 273 -10.33 -7.32 9.92
CA LEU A 273 -9.06 -6.75 10.34
C LEU A 273 -9.07 -6.44 11.84
N ALA A 274 -7.98 -6.65 12.53
CA ALA A 274 -7.82 -6.09 13.88
C ALA A 274 -7.83 -4.55 13.81
N ARG A 275 -7.10 -4.01 12.83
CA ARG A 275 -7.06 -2.57 12.49
C ARG A 275 -6.52 -2.39 11.07
N ILE A 276 -6.84 -1.27 10.43
CA ILE A 276 -6.21 -0.89 9.17
C ILE A 276 -4.82 -0.34 9.49
N LYS A 277 -3.78 -0.96 8.93
CA LYS A 277 -2.38 -0.56 9.13
C LYS A 277 -1.94 0.35 8.00
N ALA A 278 -1.88 1.64 8.24
CA ALA A 278 -1.49 2.64 7.26
C ALA A 278 -0.45 3.60 7.86
N ALA A 279 0.57 3.93 7.07
CA ALA A 279 1.64 4.87 7.46
C ALA A 279 1.14 6.32 7.44
N ASP A 280 0.23 6.64 6.52
CA ASP A 280 -0.29 8.00 6.31
C ASP A 280 -1.70 7.98 5.68
N SER A 281 -2.13 9.14 5.18
CA SER A 281 -3.45 9.34 4.57
C SER A 281 -3.62 8.76 3.16
N GLY A 282 -2.58 8.16 2.58
CA GLY A 282 -2.62 7.64 1.21
C GLY A 282 -3.32 6.29 1.05
N ALA A 283 -3.64 5.62 2.15
CA ALA A 283 -4.34 4.33 2.13
C ALA A 283 -5.80 4.48 1.67
N THR A 284 -6.25 3.62 0.78
CA THR A 284 -7.65 3.59 0.33
C THR A 284 -8.15 2.14 0.28
N ILE A 285 -9.34 1.88 0.83
CA ILE A 285 -10.03 0.59 0.72
C ILE A 285 -11.29 0.80 -0.11
N VAL A 286 -11.43 0.05 -1.19
CA VAL A 286 -12.51 0.18 -2.18
C VAL A 286 -13.19 -1.16 -2.46
N ASN A 287 -14.36 -1.09 -3.06
CA ASN A 287 -14.98 -2.20 -3.75
C ASN A 287 -15.30 -1.77 -5.18
N HIS A 288 -14.56 -2.25 -6.16
CA HIS A 288 -14.84 -1.96 -7.57
C HIS A 288 -15.83 -2.96 -8.22
N ASN A 289 -16.32 -3.93 -7.46
CA ASN A 289 -17.35 -4.85 -7.94
C ASN A 289 -18.73 -4.20 -7.87
N ALA A 290 -19.36 -3.98 -9.01
CA ALA A 290 -20.68 -3.35 -9.09
C ALA A 290 -21.80 -4.27 -8.57
N ASP A 291 -21.64 -5.59 -8.73
CA ASP A 291 -22.68 -6.58 -8.53
C ASP A 291 -22.64 -7.23 -7.14
N LYS A 292 -21.46 -7.25 -6.52
CA LYS A 292 -21.24 -7.92 -5.23
C LYS A 292 -20.76 -6.93 -4.18
N ALA A 293 -21.48 -6.84 -3.08
CA ALA A 293 -21.10 -6.03 -1.94
C ALA A 293 -19.86 -6.59 -1.23
N SER A 294 -19.07 -5.71 -0.64
CA SER A 294 -17.97 -6.05 0.28
C SER A 294 -18.26 -5.54 1.68
N SER A 295 -17.70 -6.22 2.67
CA SER A 295 -17.74 -5.79 4.06
C SER A 295 -16.34 -5.74 4.67
N VAL A 296 -16.07 -4.67 5.40
CA VAL A 296 -14.86 -4.52 6.22
C VAL A 296 -15.27 -4.56 7.68
N THR A 297 -14.84 -5.58 8.41
CA THR A 297 -15.06 -5.66 9.86
C THR A 297 -13.78 -5.29 10.60
N LEU A 298 -13.82 -4.22 11.39
CA LEU A 298 -12.75 -3.78 12.26
C LEU A 298 -12.99 -4.36 13.65
N THR A 299 -12.28 -5.43 13.98
CA THR A 299 -12.53 -6.23 15.19
C THR A 299 -11.85 -5.68 16.43
N GLY A 300 -10.88 -4.77 16.28
CA GLY A 300 -10.09 -4.29 17.41
C GLY A 300 -9.36 -5.40 18.16
N LYS A 301 -9.08 -6.53 17.52
CA LYS A 301 -8.40 -7.67 18.16
C LYS A 301 -7.09 -7.22 18.81
N GLY A 302 -6.94 -7.53 20.11
CA GLY A 302 -5.79 -7.10 20.91
C GLY A 302 -6.00 -5.77 21.65
N MET A 303 -7.13 -5.08 21.44
CA MET A 303 -7.52 -3.96 22.29
C MET A 303 -7.89 -4.42 23.70
N ASN A 304 -7.61 -3.54 24.66
CA ASN A 304 -7.95 -3.71 26.08
C ASN A 304 -8.21 -2.32 26.68
N ASN A 305 -8.55 -2.24 27.97
CA ASN A 305 -8.89 -0.97 28.63
C ASN A 305 -7.76 0.06 28.70
N THR A 306 -6.53 -0.29 28.34
CA THR A 306 -5.39 0.64 28.31
C THR A 306 -4.88 0.93 26.90
N ASN A 307 -5.27 0.11 25.90
CA ASN A 307 -4.92 0.27 24.50
C ASN A 307 -6.17 0.05 23.65
N ASN A 308 -7.05 1.03 23.66
CA ASN A 308 -8.39 0.97 23.06
C ASN A 308 -8.62 2.00 21.94
N ASN A 309 -7.59 2.72 21.51
CA ASN A 309 -7.70 3.74 20.49
C ASN A 309 -7.11 3.30 19.14
N GLN A 310 -7.81 3.61 18.06
CA GLN A 310 -7.34 3.43 16.68
C GLN A 310 -7.59 4.72 15.88
N VAL A 311 -6.68 5.01 14.97
CA VAL A 311 -6.83 6.11 14.00
C VAL A 311 -6.58 5.56 12.61
N PHE A 312 -7.48 5.88 11.67
CA PHE A 312 -7.27 5.64 10.26
C PHE A 312 -7.29 6.97 9.51
N LEU A 313 -6.14 7.33 8.95
CA LEU A 313 -5.91 8.58 8.24
C LEU A 313 -6.34 8.50 6.77
N GLY A 314 -6.52 7.27 6.25
CA GLY A 314 -6.83 7.01 4.85
C GLY A 314 -8.30 7.18 4.52
N PHE A 315 -8.68 6.79 3.33
CA PHE A 315 -10.00 6.98 2.77
C PHE A 315 -10.75 5.64 2.61
N LEU A 316 -12.05 5.64 2.80
CA LEU A 316 -12.94 4.49 2.59
C LEU A 316 -13.85 4.77 1.40
N GLY A 317 -13.90 3.80 0.47
CA GLY A 317 -14.61 3.96 -0.80
C GLY A 317 -13.75 4.60 -1.90
N GLU A 318 -14.33 4.88 -3.06
CA GLU A 318 -13.61 5.40 -4.23
C GLU A 318 -13.78 6.94 -4.33
N LYS A 319 -12.67 7.62 -4.57
CA LYS A 319 -12.61 9.07 -4.81
C LYS A 319 -12.74 9.41 -6.30
N ASP A 320 -12.28 8.51 -7.16
CA ASP A 320 -12.25 8.74 -8.60
C ASP A 320 -13.61 8.36 -9.20
N SER A 321 -14.35 9.36 -9.66
CA SER A 321 -15.66 9.17 -10.27
C SER A 321 -15.64 8.39 -11.59
N ALA A 322 -14.47 8.20 -12.19
CA ALA A 322 -14.31 7.36 -13.38
C ALA A 322 -14.25 5.85 -13.04
N LEU A 323 -14.06 5.51 -11.77
CA LEU A 323 -14.00 4.13 -11.31
C LEU A 323 -15.32 3.71 -10.63
N THR A 324 -15.59 2.42 -10.67
CA THR A 324 -16.76 1.84 -10.00
C THR A 324 -16.62 2.01 -8.48
N ASN A 325 -17.67 2.54 -7.84
CA ASN A 325 -17.80 2.60 -6.40
C ASN A 325 -18.92 1.64 -5.97
N GLY A 326 -18.61 0.34 -5.92
CA GLY A 326 -19.53 -0.72 -5.53
C GLY A 326 -19.89 -0.65 -4.05
N LYS A 327 -20.90 -1.41 -3.65
CA LYS A 327 -21.39 -1.40 -2.27
C LYS A 327 -20.33 -1.89 -1.29
N LEU A 328 -20.02 -1.06 -0.28
CA LEU A 328 -19.03 -1.33 0.76
C LEU A 328 -19.67 -1.08 2.14
N ASN A 329 -19.68 -2.08 3.01
CA ASN A 329 -20.15 -1.92 4.38
C ASN A 329 -18.95 -1.96 5.34
N ILE A 330 -18.97 -1.08 6.33
CA ILE A 330 -17.93 -1.01 7.36
C ILE A 330 -18.59 -1.33 8.70
N SER A 331 -18.05 -2.30 9.45
CA SER A 331 -18.50 -2.62 10.81
C SER A 331 -17.37 -2.43 11.80
N TYR A 332 -17.60 -1.65 12.84
CA TYR A 332 -16.70 -1.48 13.97
C TYR A 332 -17.21 -2.30 15.16
N LYS A 333 -16.45 -3.34 15.53
CA LYS A 333 -16.83 -4.33 16.53
C LYS A 333 -15.68 -4.71 17.46
N PRO A 334 -15.12 -3.75 18.21
CA PRO A 334 -14.02 -4.01 19.14
C PRO A 334 -14.47 -4.85 20.33
N PRO A 335 -13.53 -5.49 21.08
CA PRO A 335 -13.86 -6.35 22.20
C PRO A 335 -14.18 -5.58 23.50
N VAL A 336 -13.91 -4.27 23.55
CA VAL A 336 -14.13 -3.42 24.72
C VAL A 336 -15.06 -2.24 24.38
N ASP A 337 -15.93 -1.90 25.32
CA ASP A 337 -17.00 -0.93 25.12
C ASP A 337 -16.52 0.53 24.98
N ASP A 338 -15.41 0.86 25.60
CA ASP A 338 -14.77 2.18 25.54
C ASP A 338 -13.77 2.31 24.40
N ALA A 339 -13.70 1.33 23.50
CA ALA A 339 -12.86 1.39 22.34
C ALA A 339 -13.24 2.55 21.42
N PHE A 340 -12.23 3.15 20.80
CA PHE A 340 -12.38 4.34 20.01
C PHE A 340 -11.68 4.21 18.67
N LEU A 341 -12.40 4.53 17.59
CA LEU A 341 -11.91 4.60 16.23
C LEU A 341 -12.09 6.01 15.68
N ALA A 342 -11.01 6.68 15.33
CA ALA A 342 -11.05 7.92 14.57
C ALA A 342 -10.83 7.65 13.08
N LEU A 343 -11.77 8.09 12.24
CA LEU A 343 -11.65 8.15 10.79
C LEU A 343 -11.44 9.62 10.41
N THR A 344 -10.31 9.93 9.80
CA THR A 344 -9.94 11.33 9.53
C THR A 344 -9.67 11.64 8.06
N GLY A 345 -9.56 10.61 7.21
CA GLY A 345 -9.26 10.79 5.78
C GLY A 345 -10.49 10.96 4.89
N GLY A 346 -11.69 10.82 5.44
CA GLY A 346 -12.94 10.88 4.69
C GLY A 346 -13.45 9.54 4.18
N ALA A 347 -14.64 9.54 3.61
CA ALA A 347 -15.26 8.37 3.02
C ALA A 347 -16.22 8.76 1.88
N ASN A 348 -16.30 7.90 0.86
CA ASN A 348 -17.36 7.91 -0.16
C ASN A 348 -17.84 6.46 -0.35
N VAL A 349 -18.72 6.03 0.56
CA VAL A 349 -19.12 4.63 0.70
C VAL A 349 -20.58 4.45 0.25
N ASN A 350 -20.77 3.71 -0.81
CA ASN A 350 -22.08 3.24 -1.22
C ASN A 350 -22.49 2.02 -0.36
N GLY A 351 -22.81 2.27 0.92
CA GLY A 351 -23.13 1.25 1.91
C GLY A 351 -23.21 1.85 3.31
N SER A 352 -23.03 1.02 4.34
CA SER A 352 -23.24 1.41 5.73
C SER A 352 -21.93 1.51 6.54
N LEU A 353 -21.95 2.40 7.53
CA LEU A 353 -21.07 2.34 8.69
C LEU A 353 -21.88 1.79 9.88
N ASN A 354 -21.50 0.66 10.44
CA ASN A 354 -22.18 0.01 11.56
C ASN A 354 -21.27 0.10 12.80
N ILE A 355 -21.73 0.79 13.83
CA ILE A 355 -21.05 0.91 15.12
C ILE A 355 -21.70 -0.09 16.06
N GLU A 356 -21.18 -1.33 16.06
CA GLU A 356 -21.71 -2.45 16.81
C GLU A 356 -21.16 -2.49 18.24
N ASN A 357 -19.95 -1.96 18.45
CA ASN A 357 -19.36 -1.74 19.77
C ASN A 357 -18.39 -0.56 19.74
N GLY A 358 -18.08 0.01 20.93
CA GLY A 358 -17.18 1.15 21.07
C GLY A 358 -17.74 2.45 20.50
N ASN A 359 -16.84 3.35 20.09
CA ASN A 359 -17.14 4.69 19.63
C ASN A 359 -16.41 4.99 18.33
N VAL A 360 -17.06 5.69 17.40
CA VAL A 360 -16.45 6.15 16.16
C VAL A 360 -16.49 7.67 16.08
N LEU A 361 -15.34 8.28 15.79
CA LEU A 361 -15.20 9.70 15.48
C LEU A 361 -15.00 9.86 13.97
N LEU A 362 -15.81 10.70 13.34
CA LEU A 362 -15.59 11.22 12.00
C LEU A 362 -15.06 12.65 12.14
N SER A 363 -13.83 12.92 11.68
CA SER A 363 -13.16 14.20 11.88
C SER A 363 -12.32 14.58 10.68
N GLY A 364 -12.02 15.87 10.52
CA GLY A 364 -10.90 16.29 9.68
C GLY A 364 -9.56 15.82 10.25
N ALA A 365 -8.50 16.06 9.52
CA ALA A 365 -7.14 15.73 9.91
C ALA A 365 -6.30 17.01 10.11
N PRO A 366 -5.42 17.05 11.13
CA PRO A 366 -4.47 18.15 11.25
C PRO A 366 -3.52 18.16 10.07
N THR A 367 -3.19 19.35 9.54
CA THR A 367 -2.13 19.48 8.55
C THR A 367 -0.77 19.27 9.22
N LEU A 368 0.16 18.67 8.49
CA LEU A 368 1.53 18.51 8.96
C LEU A 368 2.26 19.86 8.86
N HIS A 369 2.51 20.49 9.99
CA HIS A 369 3.31 21.71 10.08
C HIS A 369 4.59 21.51 10.86
N ALA A 370 5.68 22.08 10.35
CA ALA A 370 6.97 22.04 11.01
C ALA A 370 6.98 22.68 12.42
N ASN A 371 6.05 23.56 12.69
CA ASN A 371 5.98 24.31 13.96
C ASN A 371 5.07 23.69 15.01
N ASN A 372 4.48 22.53 14.74
CA ASN A 372 3.56 21.88 15.66
C ASN A 372 2.44 22.79 16.21
N LYS A 373 2.09 23.86 15.51
CA LYS A 373 0.95 24.71 15.83
C LYS A 373 -0.29 24.16 15.14
N TYR A 374 -0.80 23.09 15.66
CA TYR A 374 -1.78 22.21 15.04
C TYR A 374 -3.20 22.76 14.98
N LEU A 375 -3.46 23.80 15.73
CA LEU A 375 -4.83 24.14 16.06
C LEU A 375 -5.53 24.98 15.00
N ASP A 376 -4.76 25.60 14.10
CA ASP A 376 -5.30 26.58 13.15
C ASP A 376 -5.44 26.05 11.73
N ASP A 377 -4.81 24.90 11.41
CA ASP A 377 -4.80 24.34 10.06
C ASP A 377 -5.20 22.86 10.04
N TRP A 378 -6.48 22.64 9.88
CA TRP A 378 -7.06 21.33 9.68
C TRP A 378 -7.54 21.15 8.24
N ASN A 379 -7.27 19.98 7.66
CA ASN A 379 -7.87 19.58 6.40
C ASN A 379 -9.30 19.09 6.66
N PRO A 380 -10.31 19.67 6.02
CA PRO A 380 -11.66 19.18 6.13
C PRO A 380 -11.78 17.79 5.48
N SER A 381 -12.64 16.95 6.04
CA SER A 381 -12.94 15.63 5.52
C SER A 381 -14.44 15.44 5.33
N ALA A 382 -14.81 14.92 4.17
CA ALA A 382 -16.19 14.56 3.86
C ALA A 382 -16.41 13.07 4.07
N PHE A 383 -17.50 12.71 4.73
CA PHE A 383 -17.93 11.36 4.99
C PHE A 383 -19.31 11.12 4.39
N VAL A 384 -19.37 10.34 3.33
CA VAL A 384 -20.59 9.96 2.65
C VAL A 384 -20.84 8.47 2.89
N PHE A 385 -21.99 8.15 3.49
CA PHE A 385 -22.48 6.79 3.69
C PHE A 385 -23.97 6.74 3.34
N SER A 386 -24.44 5.61 2.82
CA SER A 386 -25.89 5.42 2.66
C SER A 386 -26.58 5.44 4.03
N THR A 387 -25.99 4.79 5.03
CA THR A 387 -26.48 4.80 6.42
C THR A 387 -25.33 4.76 7.42
N ILE A 388 -25.53 5.34 8.59
CA ILE A 388 -24.71 5.12 9.77
C ILE A 388 -25.61 4.51 10.85
N ASN A 389 -25.35 3.28 11.24
CA ASN A 389 -26.10 2.57 12.26
C ASN A 389 -25.32 2.59 13.59
N VAL A 390 -25.95 3.04 14.67
CA VAL A 390 -25.33 3.14 16.00
C VAL A 390 -26.10 2.25 16.96
N ASP A 391 -25.45 1.21 17.50
CA ASP A 391 -26.05 0.27 18.44
C ASP A 391 -26.26 0.90 19.82
N ALA A 392 -27.14 0.28 20.62
CA ALA A 392 -27.49 0.76 21.98
C ALA A 392 -26.25 0.92 22.85
N GLY A 393 -26.10 2.03 23.53
CA GLY A 393 -24.98 2.34 24.39
C GLY A 393 -23.68 2.66 23.67
N LYS A 394 -23.70 2.79 22.33
CA LYS A 394 -22.50 3.08 21.50
C LYS A 394 -22.57 4.53 20.99
N GLY A 395 -21.42 5.05 20.53
CA GLY A 395 -21.27 6.45 20.22
C GLY A 395 -20.81 6.76 18.78
N LEU A 396 -21.47 7.74 18.15
CA LEU A 396 -20.98 8.43 16.98
C LEU A 396 -20.59 9.86 17.37
N GLN A 397 -19.35 10.23 17.06
CA GLN A 397 -18.85 11.59 17.28
C GLN A 397 -18.55 12.22 15.92
N ILE A 398 -19.07 13.42 15.69
CA ILE A 398 -18.81 14.21 14.49
C ILE A 398 -17.96 15.40 14.92
N GLY A 399 -16.69 15.36 14.51
CA GLY A 399 -15.71 16.38 14.85
C GLY A 399 -15.87 17.66 14.05
N GLN A 400 -15.12 18.69 14.42
CA GLN A 400 -14.92 19.87 13.60
C GLN A 400 -14.23 19.47 12.29
N TYR A 401 -14.38 20.23 11.25
CA TYR A 401 -13.83 19.97 9.92
C TYR A 401 -14.31 18.65 9.28
N ALA A 402 -15.33 18.00 9.84
CA ALA A 402 -16.02 16.89 9.21
C ALA A 402 -17.38 17.33 8.66
N THR A 403 -17.67 16.95 7.42
CA THR A 403 -19.03 16.97 6.88
C THR A 403 -19.50 15.52 6.75
N VAL A 404 -20.76 15.26 7.17
CA VAL A 404 -21.34 13.92 7.14
C VAL A 404 -22.63 13.98 6.34
N ASP A 405 -22.72 13.16 5.29
CA ASP A 405 -23.90 12.93 4.48
C ASP A 405 -24.30 11.46 4.63
N ALA A 406 -25.29 11.19 5.44
CA ALA A 406 -25.78 9.84 5.73
C ALA A 406 -27.16 9.86 6.40
N ASP A 407 -27.93 8.81 6.21
CA ASP A 407 -29.08 8.48 7.05
C ASP A 407 -28.59 7.85 8.38
N ILE A 408 -28.65 8.62 9.48
CA ILE A 408 -28.17 8.15 10.79
C ILE A 408 -29.29 7.46 11.55
N ARG A 409 -29.11 6.17 11.84
CA ARG A 409 -30.04 5.31 12.57
C ARG A 409 -29.42 4.89 13.90
N ALA A 410 -29.95 5.43 14.98
CA ALA A 410 -29.43 5.19 16.30
C ALA A 410 -30.43 4.42 17.17
N LYS A 411 -29.97 3.37 17.84
CA LYS A 411 -30.78 2.61 18.80
C LYS A 411 -30.89 3.35 20.12
N ALA A 412 -31.90 3.00 20.90
CA ALA A 412 -32.10 3.54 22.26
C ALA A 412 -30.84 3.44 23.11
N GLY A 413 -30.54 4.50 23.85
CA GLY A 413 -29.35 4.59 24.71
C GLY A 413 -28.03 4.83 23.97
N SER A 414 -28.01 4.89 22.64
CA SER A 414 -26.86 5.38 21.90
C SER A 414 -26.69 6.88 22.05
N TYR A 415 -25.51 7.41 21.70
CA TYR A 415 -25.27 8.85 21.75
C TYR A 415 -24.59 9.35 20.47
N ILE A 416 -24.97 10.56 20.08
CA ILE A 416 -24.36 11.28 18.97
C ILE A 416 -23.83 12.60 19.50
N THR A 417 -22.55 12.89 19.27
CA THR A 417 -21.92 14.14 19.68
C THR A 417 -21.42 14.89 18.45
N VAL A 418 -21.68 16.19 18.39
CA VAL A 418 -21.25 17.04 17.27
C VAL A 418 -20.36 18.14 17.80
N GLY A 419 -19.29 18.46 17.06
CA GLY A 419 -18.35 19.53 17.40
C GLY A 419 -17.12 19.09 18.19
N TYR A 420 -16.84 17.77 18.25
CA TYR A 420 -15.64 17.23 18.89
C TYR A 420 -14.45 17.27 17.94
N ASN A 421 -13.27 17.66 18.46
CA ASN A 421 -12.00 17.56 17.71
C ASN A 421 -11.08 16.49 18.30
N TYR A 422 -10.50 15.67 17.40
CA TYR A 422 -9.45 14.74 17.79
C TYR A 422 -8.18 15.53 18.15
N GLY A 423 -7.67 15.34 19.36
CA GLY A 423 -6.41 15.93 19.84
C GLY A 423 -6.50 17.21 20.65
N ASP A 424 -7.69 17.80 20.79
CA ASP A 424 -7.88 19.03 21.56
C ASP A 424 -8.81 18.78 22.76
N GLY A 425 -8.25 18.22 23.80
CA GLY A 425 -8.98 17.62 24.94
C GLY A 425 -9.86 18.55 25.77
N GLU A 426 -9.89 19.88 25.56
CA GLU A 426 -10.54 20.74 26.57
C GLU A 426 -11.36 21.95 26.08
N LYS A 427 -11.50 22.22 24.78
CA LYS A 427 -12.06 23.52 24.37
C LYS A 427 -13.30 23.50 23.48
N PHE A 428 -13.97 22.36 23.29
CA PHE A 428 -15.09 22.32 22.37
C PHE A 428 -16.44 22.16 23.03
N ASN A 429 -17.37 23.03 22.56
CA ASN A 429 -18.79 22.92 22.90
C ASN A 429 -19.37 21.66 22.22
N THR A 430 -19.42 20.57 22.96
CA THR A 430 -20.05 19.33 22.49
C THR A 430 -21.57 19.45 22.59
N ARG A 431 -22.28 19.26 21.47
CA ARG A 431 -23.70 18.97 21.51
C ARG A 431 -23.88 17.49 21.80
N LYS A 432 -24.44 17.18 22.96
CA LYS A 432 -24.87 15.82 23.27
C LYS A 432 -26.28 15.62 22.74
N CYS A 433 -26.43 14.72 21.78
CA CYS A 433 -27.73 14.34 21.26
C CYS A 433 -28.21 13.05 21.92
N THR A 434 -29.42 13.02 22.43
CA THR A 434 -30.09 11.79 22.87
C THR A 434 -31.16 11.42 21.86
N VAL A 435 -31.18 10.15 21.45
CA VAL A 435 -32.20 9.65 20.52
C VAL A 435 -33.46 9.28 21.30
N ASN A 436 -34.61 9.76 20.83
CA ASN A 436 -35.90 9.38 21.39
C ASN A 436 -36.25 7.96 20.93
N ASP A 437 -36.49 7.09 21.90
CA ASP A 437 -36.68 5.65 21.70
C ASP A 437 -37.89 5.28 20.81
N ASN A 438 -38.87 6.15 20.74
CA ASN A 438 -40.12 5.88 20.02
C ASN A 438 -40.15 6.47 18.59
N THR A 439 -39.35 7.48 18.31
CA THR A 439 -39.41 8.21 17.03
C THR A 439 -38.10 8.13 16.22
N GLY A 440 -37.01 7.66 16.82
CA GLY A 440 -35.67 7.70 16.20
C GLY A 440 -35.10 9.12 16.02
N VAL A 441 -35.78 10.14 16.53
CA VAL A 441 -35.38 11.55 16.37
C VAL A 441 -34.31 11.90 17.40
N ALA A 442 -33.18 12.42 16.92
CA ALA A 442 -32.11 12.91 17.78
C ALA A 442 -32.46 14.29 18.36
N ASN A 443 -32.59 14.38 19.68
CA ASN A 443 -32.68 15.64 20.41
C ASN A 443 -31.30 16.08 20.89
N CYS A 444 -30.76 17.12 20.31
CA CYS A 444 -29.45 17.65 20.65
C CYS A 444 -29.58 18.81 21.63
N SER A 445 -29.04 18.70 22.84
CA SER A 445 -28.90 19.84 23.74
C SER A 445 -27.68 20.67 23.34
N ALA A 446 -27.89 21.93 23.03
CA ALA A 446 -26.82 22.88 22.84
C ALA A 446 -26.44 23.45 24.22
N ASN A 447 -25.31 23.03 24.76
CA ASN A 447 -24.67 23.81 25.82
C ASN A 447 -23.64 24.73 25.15
N PHE A 448 -24.06 25.94 24.86
CA PHE A 448 -23.12 27.03 24.60
C PHE A 448 -22.71 27.59 25.97
N LYS A 449 -21.43 27.51 26.28
CA LYS A 449 -20.80 28.41 27.25
C LYS A 449 -19.82 29.28 26.51
#